data_d3ff6a949876355d6f8ccacef35ba3d1
#
_entry.id   d3ff6a949876355d6f8ccacef35ba3d1
#
_cell.length_a   1.000
_cell.length_b   1.000
_cell.length_c   1.000
_cell.angle_alpha   90.00
_cell.angle_beta   90.00
_cell.angle_gamma   90.00
#
_symmetry.space_group_name_H-M   'P 1'
#
loop_
_entity.id
_entity.type
_entity.pdbx_description
1 polymer ?
#
loop_
_entity_poly.entity_id
_entity_poly.type
_entity_poly.pdbx_seq_one_letter_code
_entity_poly.pdbx_strand_id
1 'polypeptide(L)'
;MKKMIFLFAMLLTAGVASATDKQYATFTESVPGNASLGLYSTEATSNNLVTCFDFQTESLEGYTKLVFKLSNKSGDGMVRVGYYSTYDADTKKYDGWTEFTNDDGNKGFGSAGVKTLNLTVEKQGEGFSMSNVKRIAFGGKNNAITINLDYMYLEDGSGNKLYANYASVGGNATFYDYTWTAGSNNLWQCFSFSAGELAKYTVIKFTLSNKKDGSGGIRFGYNNFNAFTNPDGTKGGFGSTGDKTINLLQQGIDLSTVTRIDIGGSSGTGSINIRNMYLDNEATNRTFTVGQLSTVCLPFALTAEEAAAAGTFYELSECDGTTIRFTEVEGATTAYTPYVFKAAKAEPFVALDKACVYPVGTCTATASSATFTGVLKSGTVPSGAYGFNAASGAFSKTTTDAVTIAPFRAYITLAGAAPALLNISFSGNGTTGITTVNNANAANDGVMYNLQGQRIGEGHRGLVIKNGRKYVIK
;
A
#
# COMPACT_ATOMS: atom_id res chain seq x y z
N MET A 1 23.09 -43.98 -35.31
CA MET A 1 22.34 -43.64 -34.08
C MET A 1 22.57 -42.16 -33.76
N LYS A 2 21.66 -41.29 -34.18
CA LYS A 2 21.71 -39.86 -33.90
C LYS A 2 21.01 -39.60 -32.55
N LYS A 3 21.76 -39.12 -31.56
CA LYS A 3 21.20 -38.67 -30.27
C LYS A 3 20.54 -37.30 -30.48
N MET A 4 19.23 -37.27 -30.34
CA MET A 4 18.41 -36.07 -30.34
C MET A 4 18.47 -35.50 -28.92
N ILE A 5 19.16 -34.36 -28.75
CA ILE A 5 19.19 -33.60 -27.51
C ILE A 5 17.92 -32.74 -27.51
N PHE A 6 16.97 -33.05 -26.62
CA PHE A 6 15.84 -32.18 -26.32
C PHE A 6 16.34 -31.06 -25.42
N LEU A 7 16.45 -29.87 -25.99
CA LEU A 7 16.65 -28.64 -25.24
C LEU A 7 15.29 -28.20 -24.68
N PHE A 8 15.06 -28.43 -23.39
CA PHE A 8 13.91 -27.83 -22.68
C PHE A 8 14.23 -26.34 -22.51
N ALA A 9 13.66 -25.51 -23.36
CA ALA A 9 13.57 -24.08 -23.10
C ALA A 9 12.57 -23.87 -21.95
N MET A 10 13.07 -23.71 -20.71
CA MET A 10 12.31 -23.12 -19.64
C MET A 10 11.99 -21.67 -20.04
N LEU A 11 10.76 -21.47 -20.48
CA LEU A 11 10.18 -20.14 -20.59
C LEU A 11 10.03 -19.62 -19.17
N LEU A 12 11.00 -18.82 -18.71
CA LEU A 12 10.84 -18.02 -17.51
C LEU A 12 9.80 -16.93 -17.88
N THR A 13 8.54 -17.21 -17.64
CA THR A 13 7.56 -16.13 -17.51
C THR A 13 7.97 -15.38 -16.26
N ALA A 14 8.64 -14.24 -16.45
CA ALA A 14 8.72 -13.24 -15.41
C ALA A 14 7.28 -12.85 -15.07
N GLY A 15 6.72 -13.51 -14.06
CA GLY A 15 5.49 -13.07 -13.46
C GLY A 15 5.72 -11.64 -12.99
N VAL A 16 4.98 -10.70 -13.55
CA VAL A 16 4.88 -9.35 -13.02
C VAL A 16 4.39 -9.57 -11.58
N ALA A 17 5.27 -9.32 -10.60
CA ALA A 17 4.88 -9.39 -9.19
C ALA A 17 3.79 -8.33 -8.99
N SER A 18 2.54 -8.75 -8.93
CA SER A 18 1.42 -7.89 -8.57
C SER A 18 1.63 -7.45 -7.14
N ALA A 19 1.65 -6.15 -6.90
CA ALA A 19 1.47 -5.61 -5.55
C ALA A 19 0.29 -6.32 -4.91
N THR A 20 0.33 -6.58 -3.59
CA THR A 20 -0.82 -7.17 -2.88
C THR A 20 -2.05 -6.37 -3.28
N ASP A 21 -2.97 -6.99 -4.02
CA ASP A 21 -4.04 -6.28 -4.70
C ASP A 21 -4.86 -5.51 -3.67
N LYS A 22 -5.02 -4.22 -3.90
CA LYS A 22 -5.91 -3.39 -3.10
C LYS A 22 -7.32 -3.92 -3.26
N GLN A 23 -7.96 -4.33 -2.17
CA GLN A 23 -9.35 -4.72 -2.21
C GLN A 23 -10.24 -3.48 -2.03
N TYR A 24 -10.88 -3.05 -3.10
CA TYR A 24 -11.82 -1.93 -3.05
C TYR A 24 -13.17 -2.32 -2.47
N ALA A 25 -13.81 -1.38 -1.76
CA ALA A 25 -15.13 -1.57 -1.19
C ALA A 25 -16.19 -1.77 -2.27
N THR A 26 -17.08 -2.72 -2.06
CA THR A 26 -18.13 -3.08 -3.04
C THR A 26 -19.49 -2.46 -2.75
N PHE A 27 -19.74 -2.00 -1.53
CA PHE A 27 -21.00 -1.37 -1.10
C PHE A 27 -22.26 -2.15 -1.52
N THR A 28 -22.34 -3.43 -1.18
CA THR A 28 -23.32 -4.35 -1.78
C THR A 28 -24.64 -4.48 -1.04
N GLU A 29 -24.71 -4.13 0.25
CA GLU A 29 -25.90 -4.29 1.06
C GLU A 29 -26.14 -3.11 1.99
N SER A 30 -27.39 -2.61 2.05
CA SER A 30 -27.85 -1.76 3.14
C SER A 30 -28.54 -2.61 4.21
N VAL A 31 -28.21 -2.36 5.46
CA VAL A 31 -29.03 -2.82 6.59
C VAL A 31 -30.20 -1.82 6.77
N PRO A 32 -31.41 -2.26 7.12
CA PRO A 32 -32.55 -1.36 7.21
C PRO A 32 -32.29 -0.08 8.00
N GLY A 33 -32.57 1.05 7.38
CA GLY A 33 -32.32 2.41 7.88
C GLY A 33 -32.44 3.44 6.74
N ASN A 34 -32.07 4.69 7.00
CA ASN A 34 -32.23 5.81 6.07
C ASN A 34 -30.94 6.15 5.27
N ALA A 35 -30.00 5.21 5.14
CA ALA A 35 -28.80 5.42 4.34
C ALA A 35 -29.01 5.02 2.89
N SER A 36 -28.51 5.82 1.97
CA SER A 36 -28.36 5.44 0.56
C SER A 36 -26.92 5.65 0.12
N LEU A 37 -26.39 4.69 -0.62
CA LEU A 37 -25.03 4.69 -1.12
C LEU A 37 -25.02 4.23 -2.57
N GLY A 38 -24.11 4.78 -3.39
CA GLY A 38 -24.00 4.39 -4.79
C GLY A 38 -25.13 4.87 -5.69
N LEU A 39 -25.83 5.92 -5.29
CA LEU A 39 -26.90 6.53 -6.10
C LEU A 39 -26.28 7.35 -7.23
N TYR A 40 -26.57 6.96 -8.47
CA TYR A 40 -26.31 7.75 -9.67
C TYR A 40 -27.62 8.34 -10.19
N SER A 41 -27.67 9.65 -10.31
CA SER A 41 -28.83 10.36 -10.84
C SER A 41 -28.40 11.36 -11.90
N THR A 42 -29.10 11.41 -13.01
CA THR A 42 -28.83 12.36 -14.09
C THR A 42 -30.13 12.84 -14.72
N GLU A 43 -30.12 14.08 -15.21
CA GLU A 43 -31.19 14.62 -16.02
C GLU A 43 -31.03 14.23 -17.48
N ALA A 44 -32.10 14.28 -18.23
CA ALA A 44 -32.07 14.13 -19.69
C ALA A 44 -31.10 15.13 -20.33
N THR A 45 -30.31 14.68 -21.27
CA THR A 45 -29.32 15.50 -22.02
C THR A 45 -28.05 15.93 -21.30
N SER A 46 -27.88 15.59 -20.04
CA SER A 46 -26.63 15.93 -19.32
C SER A 46 -25.49 14.95 -19.64
N ASN A 47 -24.30 15.49 -19.93
CA ASN A 47 -23.06 14.72 -20.06
C ASN A 47 -22.42 14.47 -18.70
N ASN A 48 -23.22 14.01 -17.74
CA ASN A 48 -22.78 13.80 -16.37
C ASN A 48 -22.01 12.49 -16.27
N LEU A 49 -20.70 12.57 -16.38
CA LEU A 49 -19.81 11.43 -16.29
C LEU A 49 -19.21 11.31 -14.87
N VAL A 50 -19.23 10.11 -14.36
CA VAL A 50 -18.51 9.74 -13.14
C VAL A 50 -17.30 8.93 -13.57
N THR A 51 -16.10 9.39 -13.21
CA THR A 51 -14.87 8.64 -13.44
C THR A 51 -14.88 7.39 -12.57
N CYS A 52 -14.73 6.24 -13.18
CA CYS A 52 -14.66 4.95 -12.49
C CYS A 52 -13.21 4.47 -12.33
N PHE A 53 -12.39 4.72 -13.35
CA PHE A 53 -10.97 4.39 -13.36
C PHE A 53 -10.20 5.53 -14.00
N ASP A 54 -9.05 5.86 -13.44
CA ASP A 54 -8.17 6.92 -13.93
C ASP A 54 -6.72 6.42 -13.89
N PHE A 55 -6.16 6.11 -15.06
CA PHE A 55 -4.87 5.45 -15.21
C PHE A 55 -3.76 6.36 -15.72
N GLN A 56 -4.12 7.48 -16.34
CA GLN A 56 -3.17 8.47 -16.90
C GLN A 56 -2.04 7.82 -17.72
N THR A 57 -0.97 7.39 -17.06
CA THR A 57 0.22 6.80 -17.66
C THR A 57 0.35 5.29 -17.46
N GLU A 58 -0.49 4.68 -16.63
CA GLU A 58 -0.45 3.24 -16.37
C GLU A 58 -1.02 2.46 -17.57
N SER A 59 -0.49 1.25 -17.78
CA SER A 59 -0.99 0.33 -18.81
C SER A 59 -2.06 -0.59 -18.23
N LEU A 60 -3.17 -0.72 -18.94
CA LEU A 60 -4.25 -1.67 -18.64
C LEU A 60 -4.19 -2.91 -19.53
N GLU A 61 -3.06 -3.15 -20.13
CA GLU A 61 -2.84 -4.36 -20.91
C GLU A 61 -3.05 -5.59 -20.02
N GLY A 62 -3.93 -6.50 -20.46
CA GLY A 62 -4.26 -7.71 -19.68
C GLY A 62 -5.69 -7.73 -19.11
N TYR A 63 -6.32 -6.60 -18.89
CA TYR A 63 -7.74 -6.57 -18.53
C TYR A 63 -8.61 -6.85 -19.75
N THR A 64 -9.50 -7.85 -19.62
CA THR A 64 -10.32 -8.35 -20.73
C THR A 64 -11.81 -8.12 -20.52
N LYS A 65 -12.24 -7.78 -19.30
CA LYS A 65 -13.64 -7.55 -18.97
C LYS A 65 -13.80 -6.35 -18.03
N LEU A 66 -14.92 -5.65 -18.20
CA LEU A 66 -15.46 -4.71 -17.23
C LEU A 66 -16.79 -5.26 -16.73
N VAL A 67 -16.90 -5.52 -15.43
CA VAL A 67 -18.10 -6.09 -14.80
C VAL A 67 -18.66 -5.07 -13.80
N PHE A 68 -19.98 -4.85 -13.84
CA PHE A 68 -20.67 -3.96 -12.90
C PHE A 68 -22.11 -4.41 -12.66
N LYS A 69 -22.68 -4.03 -11.51
CA LYS A 69 -24.05 -4.35 -11.15
C LYS A 69 -24.87 -3.09 -10.96
N LEU A 70 -25.99 -3.03 -11.65
CA LEU A 70 -27.00 -1.98 -11.59
C LEU A 70 -28.21 -2.47 -10.79
N SER A 71 -28.73 -1.64 -9.89
CA SER A 71 -29.95 -1.94 -9.11
C SER A 71 -30.81 -0.69 -8.94
N ASN A 72 -32.03 -0.87 -8.44
CA ASN A 72 -32.97 0.22 -8.12
C ASN A 72 -33.16 1.28 -9.24
N LYS A 73 -33.26 0.82 -10.48
CA LYS A 73 -33.45 1.70 -11.63
C LYS A 73 -34.84 2.35 -11.60
N SER A 74 -34.88 3.68 -11.76
CA SER A 74 -36.08 4.44 -12.07
C SER A 74 -35.83 5.40 -13.26
N GLY A 75 -36.87 5.75 -13.99
CA GLY A 75 -36.78 6.54 -15.20
C GLY A 75 -36.53 5.70 -16.49
N ASP A 76 -36.70 6.34 -17.63
CA ASP A 76 -36.62 5.70 -18.98
C ASP A 76 -35.22 5.81 -19.61
N GLY A 77 -34.30 6.49 -18.94
CA GLY A 77 -32.93 6.63 -19.41
C GLY A 77 -32.13 5.32 -19.37
N MET A 78 -30.97 5.38 -19.98
CA MET A 78 -29.96 4.32 -19.98
C MET A 78 -28.70 4.82 -19.31
N VAL A 79 -27.86 3.90 -18.87
CA VAL A 79 -26.48 4.20 -18.49
C VAL A 79 -25.54 3.81 -19.64
N ARG A 80 -24.47 4.55 -19.78
CA ARG A 80 -23.38 4.28 -20.70
C ARG A 80 -22.08 4.18 -19.96
N VAL A 81 -21.19 3.37 -20.46
CA VAL A 81 -19.81 3.29 -20.00
C VAL A 81 -18.90 3.51 -21.20
N GLY A 82 -17.85 4.28 -21.01
CA GLY A 82 -16.92 4.55 -22.08
C GLY A 82 -15.56 4.97 -21.53
N TYR A 83 -14.65 5.27 -22.42
CA TYR A 83 -13.28 5.58 -22.09
C TYR A 83 -12.76 6.82 -22.81
N TYR A 84 -11.72 7.41 -22.25
CA TYR A 84 -10.86 8.40 -22.90
C TYR A 84 -9.58 7.72 -23.33
N SER A 85 -9.17 7.97 -24.58
CA SER A 85 -7.97 7.35 -25.17
C SER A 85 -6.70 8.21 -25.05
N THR A 86 -6.84 9.49 -24.75
CA THR A 86 -5.70 10.41 -24.60
C THR A 86 -5.74 11.14 -23.27
N TYR A 87 -4.54 11.43 -22.76
CA TYR A 87 -4.32 12.26 -21.58
C TYR A 87 -3.15 13.21 -21.84
N ASP A 88 -3.40 14.49 -21.70
CA ASP A 88 -2.39 15.54 -21.77
C ASP A 88 -1.89 15.85 -20.34
N ALA A 89 -0.65 15.51 -20.04
CA ALA A 89 -0.06 15.67 -18.72
C ALA A 89 0.17 17.15 -18.32
N ASP A 90 0.37 18.03 -19.30
CA ASP A 90 0.60 19.45 -19.07
C ASP A 90 -0.69 20.18 -18.71
N THR A 91 -1.75 19.92 -19.45
CA THR A 91 -3.06 20.54 -19.23
C THR A 91 -3.97 19.73 -18.30
N LYS A 92 -3.59 18.47 -17.96
CA LYS A 92 -4.37 17.50 -17.18
C LYS A 92 -5.76 17.21 -17.79
N LYS A 93 -5.85 17.26 -19.10
CA LYS A 93 -7.10 17.01 -19.84
C LYS A 93 -7.14 15.66 -20.49
N TYR A 94 -8.35 15.11 -20.56
CA TYR A 94 -8.65 13.86 -21.25
C TYR A 94 -9.44 14.18 -22.53
N ASP A 95 -9.15 13.44 -23.59
CA ASP A 95 -9.83 13.56 -24.88
C ASP A 95 -10.04 12.20 -25.51
N GLY A 96 -10.76 12.15 -26.64
CA GLY A 96 -11.03 10.91 -27.37
C GLY A 96 -12.08 10.03 -26.68
N TRP A 97 -13.16 10.62 -26.11
CA TRP A 97 -14.25 9.85 -25.51
C TRP A 97 -14.92 8.90 -26.49
N THR A 98 -14.98 7.63 -26.12
CA THR A 98 -15.63 6.57 -26.89
C THR A 98 -16.46 5.69 -25.95
N GLU A 99 -17.71 5.40 -26.32
CA GLU A 99 -18.58 4.48 -25.59
C GLU A 99 -18.20 3.03 -25.91
N PHE A 100 -18.12 2.20 -24.88
CA PHE A 100 -17.98 0.76 -25.06
C PHE A 100 -19.23 0.17 -25.73
N THR A 101 -19.01 -0.84 -26.54
CA THR A 101 -20.06 -1.63 -27.20
C THR A 101 -20.36 -2.86 -26.34
N ASN A 102 -21.65 -3.11 -26.09
CA ASN A 102 -22.11 -4.30 -25.37
C ASN A 102 -21.99 -5.55 -26.24
N ASP A 103 -22.15 -6.72 -25.64
CA ASP A 103 -22.11 -7.99 -26.38
C ASP A 103 -23.21 -8.14 -27.44
N ASP A 104 -24.32 -7.43 -27.28
CA ASP A 104 -25.41 -7.36 -28.25
C ASP A 104 -25.19 -6.31 -29.38
N GLY A 105 -24.03 -5.65 -29.40
CA GLY A 105 -23.69 -4.61 -30.38
C GLY A 105 -24.23 -3.22 -30.06
N ASN A 106 -24.99 -3.04 -29.00
CA ASN A 106 -25.55 -1.76 -28.59
C ASN A 106 -24.57 -0.96 -27.69
N LYS A 107 -24.90 0.31 -27.50
CA LYS A 107 -24.19 1.23 -26.57
C LYS A 107 -25.14 1.68 -25.48
N GLY A 108 -24.82 1.33 -24.23
CA GLY A 108 -25.61 1.66 -23.05
C GLY A 108 -26.49 0.50 -22.54
N PHE A 109 -26.94 0.66 -21.29
CA PHE A 109 -27.68 -0.35 -20.54
C PHE A 109 -28.96 0.26 -19.99
N GLY A 110 -30.10 -0.28 -20.38
CA GLY A 110 -31.43 0.20 -19.96
C GLY A 110 -32.08 -0.59 -18.83
N SER A 111 -31.44 -1.64 -18.32
CA SER A 111 -32.01 -2.53 -17.30
C SER A 111 -31.06 -2.74 -16.10
N ALA A 112 -31.64 -3.03 -14.93
CA ALA A 112 -30.90 -3.47 -13.76
C ALA A 112 -30.26 -4.87 -13.96
N GLY A 113 -29.43 -5.29 -13.02
CA GLY A 113 -28.72 -6.57 -13.00
C GLY A 113 -27.23 -6.45 -13.25
N VAL A 114 -26.55 -7.58 -13.24
CA VAL A 114 -25.11 -7.66 -13.55
C VAL A 114 -24.91 -7.45 -15.05
N LYS A 115 -23.91 -6.64 -15.38
CA LYS A 115 -23.51 -6.30 -16.75
C LYS A 115 -22.04 -6.65 -16.93
N THR A 116 -21.72 -7.20 -18.09
CA THR A 116 -20.34 -7.47 -18.50
C THR A 116 -20.08 -6.81 -19.84
N LEU A 117 -18.95 -6.15 -19.95
CA LEU A 117 -18.41 -5.65 -21.21
C LEU A 117 -17.12 -6.40 -21.52
N ASN A 118 -17.06 -7.04 -22.66
CA ASN A 118 -15.85 -7.67 -23.16
C ASN A 118 -14.93 -6.60 -23.79
N LEU A 119 -13.74 -6.44 -23.23
CA LEU A 119 -12.77 -5.41 -23.63
C LEU A 119 -11.74 -5.99 -24.62
N THR A 120 -12.23 -6.67 -25.64
CA THR A 120 -11.40 -7.26 -26.70
C THR A 120 -11.60 -6.50 -28.01
N VAL A 121 -10.60 -6.54 -28.87
CA VAL A 121 -10.67 -5.92 -30.22
C VAL A 121 -11.88 -6.44 -31.00
N GLU A 122 -12.19 -7.73 -30.88
CA GLU A 122 -13.34 -8.36 -31.53
C GLU A 122 -14.67 -7.68 -31.17
N LYS A 123 -14.84 -7.27 -29.92
CA LYS A 123 -16.08 -6.65 -29.42
C LYS A 123 -16.08 -5.13 -29.50
N GLN A 124 -14.94 -4.50 -29.33
CA GLN A 124 -14.84 -3.04 -29.28
C GLN A 124 -14.47 -2.41 -30.64
N GLY A 125 -13.98 -3.22 -31.58
CA GLY A 125 -13.67 -2.79 -32.94
C GLY A 125 -12.17 -2.69 -33.23
N GLU A 126 -11.87 -2.61 -34.54
CA GLU A 126 -10.49 -2.48 -35.01
C GLU A 126 -9.80 -1.24 -34.41
N GLY A 127 -8.56 -1.38 -33.95
CA GLY A 127 -7.79 -0.31 -33.33
C GLY A 127 -8.04 -0.13 -31.82
N PHE A 128 -9.00 -0.85 -31.22
CA PHE A 128 -9.15 -0.85 -29.77
C PHE A 128 -8.00 -1.58 -29.09
N SER A 129 -7.44 -0.96 -28.03
CA SER A 129 -6.50 -1.61 -27.11
C SER A 129 -6.67 -1.03 -25.72
N MET A 130 -6.67 -1.90 -24.71
CA MET A 130 -6.70 -1.47 -23.32
C MET A 130 -5.45 -0.65 -22.93
N SER A 131 -4.31 -0.79 -23.62
CA SER A 131 -3.14 0.05 -23.43
C SER A 131 -3.38 1.53 -23.77
N ASN A 132 -4.36 1.80 -24.66
CA ASN A 132 -4.74 3.15 -25.03
C ASN A 132 -5.81 3.77 -24.14
N VAL A 133 -6.40 2.99 -23.21
CA VAL A 133 -7.42 3.51 -22.29
C VAL A 133 -6.74 4.28 -21.17
N LYS A 134 -7.08 5.57 -21.04
CA LYS A 134 -6.52 6.47 -20.02
C LYS A 134 -7.48 6.73 -18.86
N ARG A 135 -8.78 6.66 -19.13
CA ARG A 135 -9.83 6.85 -18.13
C ARG A 135 -11.08 6.09 -18.57
N ILE A 136 -11.75 5.43 -17.61
CA ILE A 136 -13.09 4.87 -17.83
C ILE A 136 -14.09 5.67 -17.01
N ALA A 137 -15.20 6.04 -17.62
CA ALA A 137 -16.26 6.79 -16.97
C ALA A 137 -17.64 6.19 -17.29
N PHE A 138 -18.57 6.45 -16.37
CA PHE A 138 -19.96 6.01 -16.39
C PHE A 138 -20.86 7.23 -16.47
N GLY A 139 -21.92 7.18 -17.27
CA GLY A 139 -22.81 8.32 -17.45
C GLY A 139 -24.23 7.97 -17.85
N GLY A 140 -25.12 8.96 -17.83
CA GLY A 140 -26.48 8.85 -18.35
C GLY A 140 -26.53 8.95 -19.87
N LYS A 141 -27.55 8.36 -20.46
CA LYS A 141 -27.81 8.38 -21.89
C LYS A 141 -29.31 8.44 -22.15
N ASN A 142 -29.68 9.26 -23.11
CA ASN A 142 -31.05 9.50 -23.62
C ASN A 142 -31.93 10.30 -22.68
N ASN A 143 -32.54 9.67 -21.66
CA ASN A 143 -33.48 10.30 -20.74
C ASN A 143 -32.94 10.34 -19.33
N ALA A 144 -33.64 11.03 -18.43
CA ALA A 144 -33.35 11.04 -17.02
C ALA A 144 -33.37 9.61 -16.43
N ILE A 145 -32.42 9.32 -15.55
CA ILE A 145 -32.32 8.04 -14.88
C ILE A 145 -31.81 8.23 -13.46
N THR A 146 -32.35 7.43 -12.56
CA THR A 146 -31.77 7.21 -11.22
C THR A 146 -31.51 5.72 -11.08
N ILE A 147 -30.31 5.35 -10.68
CA ILE A 147 -29.89 3.95 -10.58
C ILE A 147 -28.75 3.81 -9.57
N ASN A 148 -28.73 2.70 -8.86
CA ASN A 148 -27.58 2.34 -8.04
C ASN A 148 -26.57 1.56 -8.89
N LEU A 149 -25.31 1.92 -8.74
CA LEU A 149 -24.17 1.13 -9.20
C LEU A 149 -23.56 0.45 -7.97
N ASP A 150 -23.88 -0.83 -7.78
CA ASP A 150 -23.54 -1.57 -6.57
C ASP A 150 -22.03 -1.85 -6.51
N TYR A 151 -21.46 -2.26 -7.62
CA TYR A 151 -20.02 -2.46 -7.81
C TYR A 151 -19.62 -2.34 -9.27
N MET A 152 -18.35 -2.08 -9.51
CA MET A 152 -17.71 -2.12 -10.83
C MET A 152 -16.24 -2.54 -10.67
N TYR A 153 -15.77 -3.45 -11.49
CA TYR A 153 -14.37 -3.86 -11.54
C TYR A 153 -13.93 -4.26 -12.94
N LEU A 154 -12.65 -4.08 -13.22
CA LEU A 154 -11.95 -4.69 -14.34
C LEU A 154 -11.47 -6.09 -13.94
N GLU A 155 -11.55 -7.05 -14.85
CA GLU A 155 -11.07 -8.42 -14.65
C GLU A 155 -10.08 -8.78 -15.75
N ASP A 156 -8.93 -9.34 -15.36
CA ASP A 156 -7.92 -9.85 -16.29
C ASP A 156 -8.20 -11.30 -16.73
N GLY A 157 -7.34 -11.84 -17.60
CA GLY A 157 -7.46 -13.22 -18.07
C GLY A 157 -7.24 -14.29 -16.98
N SER A 158 -6.70 -13.92 -15.82
CA SER A 158 -6.46 -14.80 -14.68
C SER A 158 -7.53 -14.69 -13.59
N GLY A 159 -8.51 -13.79 -13.76
CA GLY A 159 -9.59 -13.56 -12.81
C GLY A 159 -9.27 -12.55 -11.70
N ASN A 160 -8.12 -11.86 -11.75
CA ASN A 160 -7.81 -10.78 -10.82
C ASN A 160 -8.70 -9.57 -11.10
N LYS A 161 -9.11 -8.86 -10.04
CA LYS A 161 -10.08 -7.78 -10.11
C LYS A 161 -9.49 -6.46 -9.63
N LEU A 162 -9.65 -5.40 -10.44
CA LEU A 162 -9.38 -4.02 -10.07
C LEU A 162 -10.71 -3.28 -9.90
N TYR A 163 -11.08 -2.94 -8.67
CA TYR A 163 -12.33 -2.26 -8.39
C TYR A 163 -12.28 -0.77 -8.71
N ALA A 164 -13.42 -0.25 -9.17
CA ALA A 164 -13.57 1.14 -9.55
C ALA A 164 -13.43 2.09 -8.36
N ASN A 165 -12.84 3.23 -8.67
CA ASN A 165 -12.60 4.32 -7.77
C ASN A 165 -13.33 5.56 -8.31
N TYR A 166 -14.47 5.90 -7.73
CA TYR A 166 -15.41 6.85 -8.31
C TYR A 166 -15.08 8.31 -8.00
N ALA A 167 -14.97 9.13 -9.05
CA ALA A 167 -14.88 10.57 -8.95
C ALA A 167 -15.76 11.23 -10.03
N SER A 168 -16.49 12.28 -9.70
CA SER A 168 -17.25 13.04 -10.69
C SER A 168 -16.30 13.81 -11.61
N VAL A 169 -16.56 13.79 -12.91
CA VAL A 169 -15.82 14.55 -13.94
C VAL A 169 -16.58 15.75 -14.47
N GLY A 170 -17.74 16.04 -13.94
CA GLY A 170 -18.59 17.18 -14.30
C GLY A 170 -20.08 16.84 -14.27
N GLY A 171 -20.92 17.87 -14.26
CA GLY A 171 -22.37 17.75 -14.26
C GLY A 171 -22.99 17.45 -12.88
N ASN A 172 -24.26 17.06 -12.87
CA ASN A 172 -25.06 16.86 -11.66
C ASN A 172 -25.04 15.43 -11.11
N ALA A 173 -24.10 14.57 -11.54
CA ALA A 173 -24.00 13.21 -11.06
C ALA A 173 -23.40 13.18 -9.63
N THR A 174 -24.12 12.58 -8.72
CA THR A 174 -23.65 12.28 -7.36
C THR A 174 -23.47 10.78 -7.25
N PHE A 175 -22.31 10.37 -6.75
CA PHE A 175 -21.99 8.97 -6.61
C PHE A 175 -21.34 8.71 -5.23
N TYR A 176 -21.80 7.63 -4.55
CA TYR A 176 -21.41 7.32 -3.17
C TYR A 176 -21.71 8.47 -2.19
N ASP A 177 -22.90 9.04 -2.27
CA ASP A 177 -23.40 9.95 -1.25
C ASP A 177 -24.01 9.13 -0.11
N TYR A 178 -23.25 9.00 0.98
CA TYR A 178 -23.76 8.36 2.18
C TYR A 178 -24.51 9.38 3.03
N THR A 179 -25.81 9.17 3.22
CA THR A 179 -26.68 10.00 4.07
C THR A 179 -27.09 9.26 5.33
N TRP A 180 -27.19 9.98 6.44
CA TRP A 180 -27.66 9.43 7.70
C TRP A 180 -28.55 10.44 8.44
N THR A 181 -29.44 9.93 9.28
CA THR A 181 -30.26 10.71 10.18
C THR A 181 -29.93 10.39 11.63
N ALA A 182 -30.16 11.34 12.54
CA ALA A 182 -29.91 11.15 13.98
C ALA A 182 -30.65 9.91 14.51
N GLY A 183 -29.95 9.11 15.30
CA GLY A 183 -30.50 7.92 15.95
C GLY A 183 -30.70 6.71 15.06
N SER A 184 -30.31 6.75 13.78
CA SER A 184 -30.38 5.59 12.89
C SER A 184 -29.06 4.82 12.87
N ASN A 185 -29.14 3.50 13.05
CA ASN A 185 -28.02 2.59 12.78
C ASN A 185 -28.04 2.17 11.29
N ASN A 186 -27.94 3.15 10.41
CA ASN A 186 -27.93 2.91 8.97
C ASN A 186 -26.58 2.34 8.58
N LEU A 187 -26.50 1.02 8.51
CA LEU A 187 -25.27 0.32 8.18
C LEU A 187 -25.22 -0.03 6.70
N TRP A 188 -24.08 0.26 6.08
CA TRP A 188 -23.78 -0.20 4.73
C TRP A 188 -22.56 -1.10 4.76
N GLN A 189 -22.71 -2.27 4.21
CA GLN A 189 -21.59 -3.18 4.03
C GLN A 189 -20.60 -2.64 3.01
N CYS A 190 -19.36 -2.47 3.45
CA CYS A 190 -18.26 -2.06 2.59
C CYS A 190 -17.48 -3.27 2.08
N PHE A 191 -17.23 -4.23 2.97
CA PHE A 191 -16.44 -5.42 2.67
C PHE A 191 -17.09 -6.65 3.28
N SER A 192 -16.92 -7.77 2.58
CA SER A 192 -17.29 -9.11 3.03
C SER A 192 -16.10 -10.03 2.82
N PHE A 193 -15.81 -10.90 3.79
CA PHE A 193 -14.62 -11.74 3.81
C PHE A 193 -14.97 -13.17 4.19
N SER A 194 -14.21 -14.12 3.66
CA SER A 194 -14.01 -15.41 4.29
C SER A 194 -13.15 -15.27 5.54
N ALA A 195 -13.23 -16.21 6.47
CA ALA A 195 -12.39 -16.20 7.67
C ALA A 195 -10.89 -16.14 7.29
N GLY A 196 -10.15 -15.27 7.93
CA GLY A 196 -8.71 -15.07 7.68
C GLY A 196 -8.35 -14.07 6.59
N GLU A 197 -9.25 -13.70 5.68
CA GLU A 197 -8.92 -12.80 4.56
C GLU A 197 -8.53 -11.40 5.01
N LEU A 198 -9.24 -10.81 5.98
CA LEU A 198 -8.90 -9.46 6.46
C LEU A 198 -7.52 -9.40 7.12
N ALA A 199 -7.03 -10.51 7.67
CA ALA A 199 -5.70 -10.56 8.26
C ALA A 199 -4.54 -10.32 7.26
N LYS A 200 -4.81 -10.36 5.96
CA LYS A 200 -3.85 -10.03 4.90
C LYS A 200 -3.64 -8.53 4.72
N TYR A 201 -4.43 -7.68 5.37
CA TYR A 201 -4.39 -6.23 5.22
C TYR A 201 -3.99 -5.55 6.53
N THR A 202 -3.36 -4.38 6.40
CA THR A 202 -2.89 -3.60 7.56
C THR A 202 -3.65 -2.30 7.77
N VAL A 203 -4.31 -1.78 6.72
CA VAL A 203 -5.06 -0.51 6.77
C VAL A 203 -6.32 -0.54 5.92
N ILE A 204 -7.31 0.29 6.31
CA ILE A 204 -8.39 0.77 5.44
C ILE A 204 -8.07 2.21 5.06
N LYS A 205 -8.04 2.53 3.77
CA LYS A 205 -7.85 3.88 3.25
C LYS A 205 -9.11 4.33 2.52
N PHE A 206 -9.48 5.60 2.67
CA PHE A 206 -10.62 6.20 1.98
C PHE A 206 -10.51 7.73 1.96
N THR A 207 -11.20 8.37 1.03
CA THR A 207 -11.30 9.82 0.92
C THR A 207 -12.74 10.26 1.19
N LEU A 208 -12.91 11.24 2.06
CA LEU A 208 -14.20 11.89 2.35
C LEU A 208 -14.25 13.25 1.68
N SER A 209 -15.37 13.57 1.02
CA SER A 209 -15.57 14.85 0.34
C SER A 209 -17.03 15.31 0.45
N ASN A 210 -17.31 16.57 0.08
CA ASN A 210 -18.66 17.11 -0.03
C ASN A 210 -19.54 16.85 1.22
N LYS A 211 -19.00 17.02 2.42
CA LYS A 211 -19.82 16.96 3.62
C LYS A 211 -20.87 18.06 3.57
N LYS A 212 -22.15 17.69 3.66
CA LYS A 212 -23.29 18.59 3.72
C LYS A 212 -23.99 18.38 5.05
N ASP A 213 -24.39 19.46 5.67
CA ASP A 213 -25.24 19.55 6.85
C ASP A 213 -24.89 18.61 8.02
N GLY A 214 -25.07 19.11 9.21
CA GLY A 214 -25.02 18.33 10.44
C GLY A 214 -23.66 18.25 11.12
N SER A 215 -23.72 17.97 12.41
CA SER A 215 -22.59 17.86 13.33
C SER A 215 -21.97 16.44 13.38
N GLY A 216 -22.60 15.48 12.74
CA GLY A 216 -22.18 14.07 12.78
C GLY A 216 -21.09 13.72 11.77
N GLY A 217 -20.72 12.45 11.75
CA GLY A 217 -19.76 11.88 10.83
C GLY A 217 -20.09 10.42 10.52
N ILE A 218 -19.25 9.77 9.75
CA ILE A 218 -19.34 8.33 9.51
C ILE A 218 -18.37 7.59 10.40
N ARG A 219 -18.76 6.41 10.85
CA ARG A 219 -17.95 5.50 11.62
C ARG A 219 -17.88 4.14 10.93
N PHE A 220 -16.84 3.40 11.21
CA PHE A 220 -16.63 2.06 10.69
C PHE A 220 -16.73 1.05 11.81
N GLY A 221 -17.25 -0.11 11.48
CA GLY A 221 -17.36 -1.22 12.40
C GLY A 221 -17.23 -2.55 11.70
N TYR A 222 -17.01 -3.59 12.47
CA TYR A 222 -16.82 -4.95 11.98
C TYR A 222 -17.84 -5.91 12.61
N ASN A 223 -18.18 -6.96 11.90
CA ASN A 223 -19.16 -7.99 12.27
C ASN A 223 -20.49 -7.35 12.70
N ASN A 224 -20.93 -7.53 13.94
CA ASN A 224 -22.15 -6.91 14.49
C ASN A 224 -21.99 -5.41 14.82
N PHE A 225 -21.24 -4.69 14.03
CA PHE A 225 -20.89 -3.26 14.20
C PHE A 225 -20.14 -2.94 15.50
N ASN A 226 -19.12 -3.72 15.83
CA ASN A 226 -18.13 -3.30 16.81
C ASN A 226 -17.28 -2.18 16.20
N ALA A 227 -17.35 -0.97 16.75
CA ALA A 227 -16.71 0.20 16.16
C ALA A 227 -15.19 0.09 16.17
N PHE A 228 -14.54 0.38 15.05
CA PHE A 228 -13.09 0.57 14.97
C PHE A 228 -12.65 1.83 15.71
N THR A 229 -11.44 1.80 16.22
CA THR A 229 -10.79 2.96 16.84
C THR A 229 -10.13 3.79 15.73
N ASN A 230 -10.40 5.09 15.73
CA ASN A 230 -9.82 6.05 14.81
C ASN A 230 -8.34 6.34 15.15
N PRO A 231 -7.57 7.00 14.26
CA PRO A 231 -6.18 7.37 14.54
C PRO A 231 -5.97 8.24 15.79
N ASP A 232 -6.99 9.01 16.18
CA ASP A 232 -6.99 9.85 17.40
C ASP A 232 -7.31 9.08 18.70
N GLY A 233 -7.51 7.77 18.61
CA GLY A 233 -7.85 6.89 19.73
C GLY A 233 -9.34 6.88 20.08
N THR A 234 -10.19 7.63 19.41
CA THR A 234 -11.64 7.64 19.64
C THR A 234 -12.35 6.55 18.81
N LYS A 235 -13.58 6.22 19.19
CA LYS A 235 -14.52 5.40 18.39
C LYS A 235 -15.62 6.26 17.74
N GLY A 236 -15.36 7.55 17.63
CA GLY A 236 -16.27 8.51 17.02
C GLY A 236 -16.30 8.44 15.50
N GLY A 237 -17.20 9.23 14.91
CA GLY A 237 -17.29 9.33 13.46
C GLY A 237 -16.27 10.28 12.85
N PHE A 238 -15.85 10.00 11.63
CA PHE A 238 -15.09 10.93 10.81
C PHE A 238 -16.02 12.05 10.33
N GLY A 239 -15.87 13.23 10.89
CA GLY A 239 -16.71 14.38 10.60
C GLY A 239 -16.09 15.40 9.64
N SER A 240 -14.83 15.24 9.23
CA SER A 240 -14.10 16.13 8.32
C SER A 240 -13.79 15.47 6.97
N THR A 241 -13.71 16.28 5.92
CA THR A 241 -13.28 15.83 4.59
C THR A 241 -11.78 15.52 4.52
N GLY A 242 -11.33 14.98 3.39
CA GLY A 242 -9.93 14.62 3.11
C GLY A 242 -9.66 13.12 3.28
N ASP A 243 -8.40 12.75 3.10
CA ASP A 243 -7.94 11.36 3.19
C ASP A 243 -7.94 10.87 4.64
N LYS A 244 -8.36 9.63 4.81
CA LYS A 244 -8.49 8.95 6.10
C LYS A 244 -7.84 7.58 6.02
N THR A 245 -7.29 7.16 7.15
CA THR A 245 -6.71 5.82 7.31
C THR A 245 -7.16 5.24 8.66
N ILE A 246 -7.60 3.98 8.66
CA ILE A 246 -7.78 3.19 9.87
C ILE A 246 -6.68 2.14 9.88
N ASN A 247 -5.83 2.16 10.91
CA ASN A 247 -4.83 1.13 11.11
C ASN A 247 -5.49 -0.10 11.75
N LEU A 248 -5.49 -1.22 11.04
CA LEU A 248 -6.14 -2.46 11.45
C LEU A 248 -5.35 -3.18 12.56
N LEU A 249 -4.02 -3.10 12.56
CA LEU A 249 -3.17 -3.76 13.56
C LEU A 249 -3.30 -3.16 14.96
N GLN A 250 -3.85 -1.95 15.07
CA GLN A 250 -4.01 -1.26 16.36
C GLN A 250 -5.42 -1.36 16.95
N GLN A 251 -6.26 -2.20 16.37
CA GLN A 251 -7.63 -2.35 16.85
C GLN A 251 -7.75 -3.23 18.09
N GLY A 252 -6.70 -3.96 18.45
CA GLY A 252 -6.72 -4.89 19.60
C GLY A 252 -7.63 -6.12 19.37
N ILE A 253 -7.89 -6.45 18.12
CA ILE A 253 -8.74 -7.57 17.70
C ILE A 253 -7.97 -8.52 16.79
N ASP A 254 -8.39 -9.77 16.76
CA ASP A 254 -7.91 -10.74 15.78
C ASP A 254 -8.69 -10.56 14.47
N LEU A 255 -8.03 -9.99 13.46
CA LEU A 255 -8.66 -9.72 12.15
C LEU A 255 -9.01 -11.00 11.39
N SER A 256 -8.46 -12.15 11.74
CA SER A 256 -8.83 -13.42 11.11
C SER A 256 -10.28 -13.83 11.40
N THR A 257 -10.88 -13.25 12.45
CA THR A 257 -12.27 -13.50 12.85
C THR A 257 -13.27 -12.53 12.24
N VAL A 258 -12.78 -11.50 11.52
CA VAL A 258 -13.64 -10.48 10.91
C VAL A 258 -14.10 -10.94 9.54
N THR A 259 -15.41 -11.00 9.36
CA THR A 259 -16.03 -11.43 8.10
C THR A 259 -16.75 -10.30 7.37
N ARG A 260 -16.96 -9.15 8.04
CA ARG A 260 -17.71 -8.02 7.48
C ARG A 260 -17.21 -6.69 8.05
N ILE A 261 -17.13 -5.68 7.20
CA ILE A 261 -16.92 -4.29 7.59
C ILE A 261 -18.06 -3.46 7.04
N ASP A 262 -18.63 -2.63 7.90
CA ASP A 262 -19.72 -1.72 7.61
C ASP A 262 -19.35 -0.28 7.91
N ILE A 263 -20.00 0.66 7.22
CA ILE A 263 -20.09 2.05 7.63
C ILE A 263 -21.45 2.34 8.27
N GLY A 264 -21.47 3.30 9.17
CA GLY A 264 -22.69 3.80 9.81
C GLY A 264 -22.56 5.28 10.14
N GLY A 265 -23.70 5.96 10.27
CA GLY A 265 -23.75 7.31 10.79
C GLY A 265 -23.34 7.34 12.26
N SER A 266 -22.68 8.41 12.70
CA SER A 266 -22.41 8.66 14.13
C SER A 266 -23.55 9.48 14.76
N SER A 267 -23.29 10.59 15.35
CA SER A 267 -24.30 11.48 15.89
C SER A 267 -24.83 12.46 14.83
N GLY A 268 -26.03 13.00 15.06
CA GLY A 268 -26.63 14.00 14.18
C GLY A 268 -27.15 13.44 12.85
N THR A 269 -27.39 14.32 11.91
CA THR A 269 -27.77 14.01 10.52
C THR A 269 -26.71 14.56 9.58
N GLY A 270 -26.61 14.04 8.37
CA GLY A 270 -25.71 14.60 7.36
C GLY A 270 -25.55 13.72 6.14
N SER A 271 -24.79 14.22 5.19
CA SER A 271 -24.33 13.44 4.07
C SER A 271 -22.86 13.71 3.77
N ILE A 272 -22.18 12.74 3.20
CA ILE A 272 -20.77 12.82 2.84
C ILE A 272 -20.49 11.86 1.68
N ASN A 273 -19.65 12.30 0.73
CA ASN A 273 -19.22 11.43 -0.33
C ASN A 273 -18.00 10.60 0.12
N ILE A 274 -18.06 9.30 -0.10
CA ILE A 274 -16.97 8.37 0.18
C ILE A 274 -16.32 7.99 -1.15
N ARG A 275 -15.02 8.16 -1.23
CA ARG A 275 -14.22 7.86 -2.42
C ARG A 275 -13.04 6.99 -2.06
N ASN A 276 -12.51 6.26 -3.03
CA ASN A 276 -11.24 5.53 -2.89
C ASN A 276 -11.17 4.59 -1.69
N MET A 277 -12.27 3.99 -1.26
CA MET A 277 -12.22 3.09 -0.13
C MET A 277 -11.63 1.74 -0.52
N TYR A 278 -10.51 1.39 0.10
CA TYR A 278 -9.83 0.12 -0.15
C TYR A 278 -9.05 -0.35 1.07
N LEU A 279 -8.84 -1.65 1.11
CA LEU A 279 -7.89 -2.30 2.00
C LEU A 279 -6.51 -2.33 1.34
N ASP A 280 -5.46 -2.14 2.14
CA ASP A 280 -4.09 -2.13 1.68
C ASP A 280 -3.18 -2.85 2.68
N ASN A 281 -2.12 -3.49 2.19
CA ASN A 281 -1.06 -4.03 3.04
C ASN A 281 0.20 -3.19 2.89
N GLU A 282 0.34 -2.17 3.74
CA GLU A 282 1.50 -1.28 3.73
C GLU A 282 2.83 -1.99 4.09
N ALA A 283 2.78 -3.18 4.71
CA ALA A 283 3.97 -3.94 5.03
C ALA A 283 4.55 -4.64 3.79
N THR A 284 3.68 -5.22 2.95
CA THR A 284 4.11 -5.91 1.71
C THR A 284 4.40 -4.95 0.57
N ASN A 285 3.67 -3.84 0.49
CA ASN A 285 3.78 -2.85 -0.60
C ASN A 285 4.92 -1.83 -0.41
N ARG A 286 5.79 -2.07 0.56
CA ARG A 286 6.93 -1.18 0.83
C ARG A 286 8.05 -1.41 -0.17
N THR A 287 8.58 -0.30 -0.74
CA THR A 287 9.72 -0.31 -1.66
C THR A 287 11.04 -0.04 -0.94
N PHE A 288 12.13 -0.60 -1.48
CA PHE A 288 13.49 -0.51 -0.95
C PHE A 288 14.49 -0.18 -2.05
N THR A 289 15.60 0.45 -1.70
CA THR A 289 16.75 0.56 -2.59
C THR A 289 17.59 -0.72 -2.46
N VAL A 290 17.77 -1.42 -3.58
CA VAL A 290 18.53 -2.70 -3.62
C VAL A 290 19.94 -2.51 -3.07
N GLY A 291 20.36 -3.42 -2.20
CA GLY A 291 21.67 -3.42 -1.56
C GLY A 291 21.88 -2.38 -0.45
N GLN A 292 20.93 -1.45 -0.24
CA GLN A 292 20.99 -0.45 0.82
C GLN A 292 20.36 -0.99 2.11
N LEU A 293 20.96 -0.62 3.25
CA LEU A 293 20.40 -0.94 4.56
C LEU A 293 19.15 -0.11 4.85
N SER A 294 18.20 -0.72 5.53
CA SER A 294 16.95 -0.10 6.04
C SER A 294 16.57 -0.78 7.35
N THR A 295 15.46 -0.38 7.96
CA THR A 295 14.86 -1.11 9.08
C THR A 295 13.49 -1.65 8.68
N VAL A 296 13.15 -2.84 9.17
CA VAL A 296 11.83 -3.46 8.96
C VAL A 296 11.30 -4.05 10.27
N CYS A 297 9.97 -4.03 10.42
CA CYS A 297 9.25 -4.75 11.46
C CYS A 297 7.95 -5.24 10.83
N LEU A 298 7.91 -6.50 10.40
CA LEU A 298 6.80 -7.08 9.66
C LEU A 298 5.75 -7.71 10.58
N PRO A 299 4.46 -7.62 10.28
CA PRO A 299 3.41 -8.23 11.07
C PRO A 299 3.23 -9.74 10.80
N PHE A 300 4.10 -10.33 10.01
CA PHE A 300 4.15 -11.75 9.64
C PHE A 300 5.58 -12.26 9.65
N ALA A 301 5.72 -13.58 9.77
CA ALA A 301 7.00 -14.26 9.65
C ALA A 301 7.27 -14.66 8.19
N LEU A 302 8.55 -14.67 7.82
CA LEU A 302 9.04 -15.23 6.57
C LEU A 302 9.66 -16.60 6.84
N THR A 303 9.45 -17.56 5.96
CA THR A 303 10.22 -18.80 5.95
C THR A 303 11.69 -18.50 5.62
N ALA A 304 12.58 -19.43 5.86
CA ALA A 304 14.00 -19.26 5.52
C ALA A 304 14.22 -18.97 4.02
N GLU A 305 13.43 -19.62 3.15
CA GLU A 305 13.48 -19.42 1.71
C GLU A 305 12.96 -18.03 1.30
N GLU A 306 11.83 -17.60 1.86
CA GLU A 306 11.28 -16.26 1.61
C GLU A 306 12.21 -15.15 2.13
N ALA A 307 12.81 -15.34 3.30
CA ALA A 307 13.76 -14.38 3.87
C ALA A 307 15.00 -14.24 2.98
N ALA A 308 15.60 -15.36 2.57
CA ALA A 308 16.74 -15.37 1.66
C ALA A 308 16.41 -14.73 0.31
N ALA A 309 15.22 -14.99 -0.24
CA ALA A 309 14.77 -14.39 -1.51
C ALA A 309 14.47 -12.88 -1.39
N ALA A 310 14.09 -12.40 -0.20
CA ALA A 310 13.84 -10.98 0.06
C ALA A 310 15.13 -10.18 0.23
N GLY A 311 16.12 -10.74 0.93
CA GLY A 311 17.40 -10.08 1.24
C GLY A 311 18.05 -10.63 2.50
N THR A 312 18.88 -9.81 3.13
CA THR A 312 19.56 -10.19 4.38
C THR A 312 18.94 -9.46 5.56
N PHE A 313 18.56 -10.20 6.58
CA PHE A 313 18.01 -9.69 7.84
C PHE A 313 19.06 -9.77 8.93
N TYR A 314 19.10 -8.76 9.77
CA TYR A 314 20.02 -8.69 10.90
C TYR A 314 19.22 -8.36 12.17
N GLU A 315 19.37 -9.16 13.20
CA GLU A 315 18.75 -8.94 14.52
C GLU A 315 19.71 -8.25 15.48
N LEU A 316 19.16 -7.48 16.41
CA LEU A 316 19.94 -6.83 17.48
C LEU A 316 20.52 -7.90 18.41
N SER A 317 21.85 -7.96 18.53
CA SER A 317 22.54 -8.95 19.35
C SER A 317 23.25 -8.36 20.58
N GLU A 318 23.84 -7.17 20.47
CA GLU A 318 24.61 -6.57 21.53
C GLU A 318 24.66 -5.04 21.41
N CYS A 319 24.87 -4.36 22.57
CA CYS A 319 25.18 -2.94 22.62
C CYS A 319 26.16 -2.64 23.73
N ASP A 320 27.29 -2.01 23.42
CA ASP A 320 28.29 -1.57 24.38
C ASP A 320 28.14 -0.09 24.81
N GLY A 321 27.04 0.56 24.42
CA GLY A 321 26.74 1.98 24.67
C GLY A 321 27.24 2.93 23.58
N THR A 322 28.16 2.51 22.72
CA THR A 322 28.66 3.30 21.57
C THR A 322 28.52 2.57 20.24
N THR A 323 28.55 1.25 20.29
CA THR A 323 28.41 0.38 19.10
C THR A 323 27.27 -0.58 19.33
N ILE A 324 26.40 -0.66 18.33
CA ILE A 324 25.34 -1.66 18.22
C ILE A 324 25.77 -2.75 17.28
N ARG A 325 25.63 -3.99 17.73
CA ARG A 325 25.91 -5.18 16.96
C ARG A 325 24.63 -5.84 16.49
N PHE A 326 24.64 -6.19 15.24
CA PHE A 326 23.57 -6.96 14.60
C PHE A 326 24.15 -8.27 14.07
N THR A 327 23.43 -9.36 14.30
CA THR A 327 23.80 -10.69 13.80
C THR A 327 22.89 -11.06 12.64
N GLU A 328 23.47 -11.59 11.58
CA GLU A 328 22.72 -12.10 10.43
C GLU A 328 21.79 -13.22 10.86
N VAL A 329 20.54 -13.15 10.41
CA VAL A 329 19.53 -14.18 10.65
C VAL A 329 19.68 -15.30 9.62
N GLU A 330 20.13 -16.45 10.08
CA GLU A 330 20.24 -17.66 9.29
C GLU A 330 18.91 -18.45 9.37
N GLY A 331 17.96 -18.13 8.51
CA GLY A 331 16.69 -18.86 8.47
C GLY A 331 15.44 -17.99 8.44
N ALA A 332 14.39 -18.46 9.10
CA ALA A 332 13.09 -17.78 9.14
C ALA A 332 13.15 -16.51 10.01
N THR A 333 12.37 -15.49 9.62
CA THR A 333 12.16 -14.32 10.49
C THR A 333 10.99 -14.54 11.44
N THR A 334 10.89 -13.70 12.46
CA THR A 334 9.78 -13.72 13.42
C THR A 334 8.89 -12.49 13.21
N ALA A 335 7.57 -12.68 13.25
CA ALA A 335 6.61 -11.59 13.18
C ALA A 335 6.83 -10.59 14.33
N TYR A 336 6.62 -9.31 14.06
CA TYR A 336 6.76 -8.20 15.01
C TYR A 336 8.16 -7.99 15.57
N THR A 337 9.16 -8.68 15.07
CA THR A 337 10.56 -8.45 15.45
C THR A 337 11.16 -7.38 14.54
N PRO A 338 11.77 -6.32 15.10
CA PRO A 338 12.48 -5.33 14.30
C PRO A 338 13.84 -5.86 13.84
N TYR A 339 14.14 -5.66 12.56
CA TYR A 339 15.41 -6.05 11.93
C TYR A 339 16.04 -4.85 11.23
N VAL A 340 17.36 -4.83 11.14
CA VAL A 340 18.04 -4.13 10.04
C VAL A 340 17.98 -5.05 8.83
N PHE A 341 17.69 -4.49 7.67
CA PHE A 341 17.39 -5.25 6.46
C PHE A 341 18.13 -4.69 5.24
N LYS A 342 18.74 -5.55 4.47
CA LYS A 342 19.39 -5.24 3.20
C LYS A 342 18.64 -5.93 2.07
N ALA A 343 17.86 -5.18 1.31
CA ALA A 343 16.98 -5.73 0.29
C ALA A 343 17.77 -6.30 -0.91
N ALA A 344 17.37 -7.47 -1.37
CA ALA A 344 17.88 -8.08 -2.61
C ALA A 344 17.14 -7.58 -3.86
N LYS A 345 15.92 -7.04 -3.69
CA LYS A 345 15.08 -6.47 -4.77
C LYS A 345 14.27 -5.29 -4.25
N ALA A 346 13.78 -4.44 -5.16
CA ALA A 346 13.07 -3.21 -4.79
C ALA A 346 11.77 -3.46 -4.03
N GLU A 347 11.06 -4.52 -4.36
CA GLU A 347 9.78 -4.92 -3.78
C GLU A 347 9.86 -6.35 -3.24
N PRO A 348 10.57 -6.57 -2.10
CA PRO A 348 10.89 -7.90 -1.62
C PRO A 348 9.68 -8.69 -1.09
N PHE A 349 8.60 -8.01 -0.72
CA PHE A 349 7.47 -8.62 -0.03
C PHE A 349 6.17 -8.64 -0.84
N VAL A 350 6.12 -7.97 -1.99
CA VAL A 350 4.90 -7.76 -2.80
C VAL A 350 4.22 -9.07 -3.23
N ALA A 351 4.99 -10.09 -3.60
CA ALA A 351 4.45 -11.37 -4.04
C ALA A 351 4.10 -12.34 -2.90
N LEU A 352 4.20 -11.90 -1.64
CA LEU A 352 3.97 -12.76 -0.48
C LEU A 352 2.50 -12.66 -0.04
N ASP A 353 1.75 -13.75 -0.17
CA ASP A 353 0.41 -13.89 0.38
C ASP A 353 0.48 -14.21 1.88
N LYS A 354 0.78 -13.18 2.70
CA LYS A 354 0.99 -13.33 4.14
C LYS A 354 -0.14 -12.69 4.94
N ALA A 355 -0.68 -13.46 5.88
CA ALA A 355 -1.57 -12.93 6.91
C ALA A 355 -0.76 -12.41 8.11
N CYS A 356 -1.23 -11.31 8.70
CA CYS A 356 -0.71 -10.80 9.97
C CYS A 356 -0.95 -11.81 11.09
N VAL A 357 0.01 -11.94 11.99
CA VAL A 357 -0.07 -12.85 13.14
C VAL A 357 -0.84 -12.17 14.29
N TYR A 358 -1.69 -12.89 14.97
CA TYR A 358 -2.44 -12.40 16.14
C TYR A 358 -2.19 -13.30 17.35
N PRO A 359 -2.17 -12.71 18.56
CA PRO A 359 -2.25 -11.27 18.85
C PRO A 359 -1.04 -10.48 18.34
N VAL A 360 -1.22 -9.17 18.14
CA VAL A 360 -0.12 -8.28 17.74
C VAL A 360 0.98 -8.28 18.78
N GLY A 361 2.22 -8.53 18.37
CA GLY A 361 3.38 -8.55 19.24
C GLY A 361 3.85 -7.17 19.69
N THR A 362 4.78 -7.14 20.62
CA THR A 362 5.31 -5.90 21.24
C THR A 362 6.23 -5.10 20.32
N CYS A 363 6.67 -5.64 19.22
CA CYS A 363 7.57 -5.01 18.23
C CYS A 363 8.90 -4.53 18.82
N THR A 364 9.43 -5.18 19.87
CA THR A 364 10.68 -4.77 20.50
C THR A 364 11.68 -5.92 20.58
N ALA A 365 12.95 -5.59 20.37
CA ALA A 365 14.09 -6.44 20.66
C ALA A 365 15.05 -5.67 21.59
N THR A 366 15.56 -6.31 22.63
CA THR A 366 16.45 -5.69 23.61
C THR A 366 17.78 -6.43 23.68
N ALA A 367 18.87 -5.69 23.74
CA ALA A 367 20.19 -6.24 23.98
C ALA A 367 21.00 -5.24 24.82
N SER A 368 21.50 -5.71 25.98
CA SER A 368 22.23 -4.86 26.94
C SER A 368 21.47 -3.56 27.28
N SER A 369 22.00 -2.40 26.89
CA SER A 369 21.40 -1.09 27.14
C SER A 369 20.51 -0.58 25.96
N ALA A 370 20.40 -1.33 24.89
CA ALA A 370 19.64 -0.92 23.70
C ALA A 370 18.27 -1.60 23.61
N THR A 371 17.27 -0.84 23.21
CA THR A 371 15.96 -1.35 22.77
C THR A 371 15.72 -0.94 21.33
N PHE A 372 15.54 -1.90 20.46
CA PHE A 372 15.18 -1.72 19.06
C PHE A 372 13.67 -1.86 18.95
N THR A 373 12.97 -0.78 18.57
CA THR A 373 11.52 -0.69 18.59
C THR A 373 10.98 -0.54 17.17
N GLY A 374 10.18 -1.50 16.74
CA GLY A 374 9.42 -1.47 15.50
C GLY A 374 8.14 -0.66 15.64
N VAL A 375 7.71 -0.02 14.56
CA VAL A 375 6.46 0.74 14.50
C VAL A 375 5.52 0.17 13.44
N LEU A 376 4.26 -0.02 13.78
CA LEU A 376 3.21 -0.55 12.88
C LEU A 376 2.34 0.54 12.27
N LYS A 377 2.53 1.79 12.65
CA LYS A 377 1.87 2.98 12.08
C LYS A 377 2.87 4.12 11.98
N SER A 378 2.54 5.12 11.16
CA SER A 378 3.29 6.38 11.16
C SER A 378 3.27 7.02 12.56
N GLY A 379 4.40 7.55 12.96
CA GLY A 379 4.57 8.18 14.26
C GLY A 379 5.80 9.06 14.30
N THR A 380 6.26 9.40 15.49
CA THR A 380 7.49 10.16 15.70
C THR A 380 8.53 9.29 16.41
N VAL A 381 9.79 9.45 16.06
CA VAL A 381 10.90 8.92 16.82
C VAL A 381 11.07 9.81 18.06
N PRO A 382 11.04 9.24 19.29
CA PRO A 382 11.20 10.04 20.51
C PRO A 382 12.49 10.85 20.51
N SER A 383 12.46 12.05 21.10
CA SER A 383 13.67 12.85 21.31
C SER A 383 14.70 12.06 22.12
N GLY A 384 15.94 12.08 21.67
CA GLY A 384 17.03 11.30 22.26
C GLY A 384 17.14 9.86 21.77
N ALA A 385 16.15 9.34 21.03
CA ALA A 385 16.23 8.06 20.34
C ALA A 385 17.04 8.18 19.03
N TYR A 386 17.31 7.06 18.38
CA TYR A 386 18.10 6.99 17.17
C TYR A 386 17.26 6.49 16.00
N GLY A 387 17.03 7.36 15.03
CA GLY A 387 16.43 7.01 13.73
C GLY A 387 17.48 6.47 12.76
N PHE A 388 17.11 5.49 11.94
CA PHE A 388 17.99 4.97 10.90
C PHE A 388 17.99 5.90 9.67
N ASN A 389 19.18 6.36 9.30
CA ASN A 389 19.40 7.16 8.10
C ASN A 389 19.93 6.24 6.98
N ALA A 390 19.10 5.93 6.00
CA ALA A 390 19.46 5.04 4.90
C ALA A 390 20.61 5.60 4.02
N ALA A 391 20.72 6.91 3.88
CA ALA A 391 21.79 7.52 3.06
C ALA A 391 23.18 7.35 3.68
N SER A 392 23.27 7.42 5.01
CA SER A 392 24.53 7.21 5.74
C SER A 392 24.73 5.75 6.19
N GLY A 393 23.67 4.93 6.16
CA GLY A 393 23.70 3.57 6.71
C GLY A 393 23.92 3.53 8.23
N ALA A 394 23.50 4.55 8.97
CA ALA A 394 23.78 4.72 10.39
C ALA A 394 22.53 5.13 11.20
N PHE A 395 22.54 4.85 12.49
CA PHE A 395 21.57 5.39 13.43
C PHE A 395 22.03 6.74 13.99
N SER A 396 21.25 7.77 13.73
CA SER A 396 21.51 9.15 14.16
C SER A 396 20.55 9.55 15.28
N LYS A 397 21.07 10.19 16.32
CA LYS A 397 20.27 10.66 17.46
C LYS A 397 19.34 11.77 17.03
N THR A 398 18.06 11.65 17.40
CA THR A 398 17.08 12.71 17.21
C THR A 398 17.19 13.73 18.34
N THR A 399 17.11 15.00 17.98
CA THR A 399 17.20 16.12 18.97
C THR A 399 15.83 16.73 19.27
N THR A 400 14.80 16.33 18.52
CA THR A 400 13.43 16.82 18.65
C THR A 400 12.44 15.66 18.43
N ASP A 401 11.22 15.79 18.92
CA ASP A 401 10.12 14.84 18.66
C ASP A 401 9.46 15.08 17.27
N ALA A 402 10.10 15.86 16.39
CA ALA A 402 9.58 16.19 15.06
C ALA A 402 9.99 15.18 13.97
N VAL A 403 10.90 14.25 14.26
CA VAL A 403 11.35 13.25 13.27
C VAL A 403 10.27 12.20 13.09
N THR A 404 9.65 12.19 11.91
CA THR A 404 8.61 11.20 11.57
C THR A 404 9.23 9.86 11.19
N ILE A 405 8.54 8.78 11.54
CA ILE A 405 8.87 7.42 11.13
C ILE A 405 7.66 6.80 10.42
N ALA A 406 7.89 6.26 9.24
CA ALA A 406 6.85 5.56 8.48
C ALA A 406 6.53 4.18 9.09
N PRO A 407 5.36 3.58 8.78
CA PRO A 407 5.00 2.24 9.25
C PRO A 407 6.05 1.18 8.87
N PHE A 408 6.09 0.12 9.67
CA PHE A 408 6.94 -1.06 9.46
C PHE A 408 8.44 -0.74 9.39
N ARG A 409 8.84 0.33 10.08
CA ARG A 409 10.25 0.69 10.35
C ARG A 409 10.57 0.50 11.82
N ALA A 410 11.83 0.79 12.19
CA ALA A 410 12.26 0.71 13.59
C ALA A 410 13.26 1.79 13.92
N TYR A 411 13.33 2.12 15.23
CA TYR A 411 14.29 3.05 15.84
C TYR A 411 14.89 2.42 17.10
N ILE A 412 15.98 3.00 17.61
CA ILE A 412 16.68 2.51 18.80
C ILE A 412 16.60 3.53 19.92
N THR A 413 16.39 3.05 21.13
CA THR A 413 16.60 3.81 22.37
C THR A 413 17.73 3.19 23.19
N LEU A 414 18.53 4.02 23.85
CA LEU A 414 19.55 3.58 24.78
C LEU A 414 19.18 3.96 26.21
N ALA A 415 19.44 3.07 27.15
CA ALA A 415 19.42 3.39 28.57
C ALA A 415 20.76 4.03 28.95
N GLY A 416 20.75 5.27 29.49
CA GLY A 416 21.94 5.99 29.95
C GLY A 416 22.47 7.05 28.98
N ALA A 417 23.75 7.44 29.15
CA ALA A 417 24.41 8.46 28.34
C ALA A 417 24.57 7.96 26.88
N ALA A 418 24.06 8.73 25.94
CA ALA A 418 23.93 8.32 24.56
C ALA A 418 24.76 9.24 23.64
N PRO A 419 25.66 8.70 22.78
CA PRO A 419 26.46 9.48 21.84
C PRO A 419 25.56 10.12 20.77
N ALA A 420 26.06 11.09 20.02
CA ALA A 420 25.32 11.71 18.92
C ALA A 420 25.10 10.74 17.72
N LEU A 421 26.00 9.80 17.54
CA LEU A 421 25.97 8.78 16.49
C LEU A 421 26.31 7.42 17.08
N LEU A 422 25.53 6.39 16.71
CA LEU A 422 25.83 5.00 17.05
C LEU A 422 26.60 4.34 15.92
N ASN A 423 27.71 3.70 16.27
CA ASN A 423 28.40 2.82 15.35
C ASN A 423 27.58 1.52 15.17
N ILE A 424 27.57 1.00 13.96
CA ILE A 424 26.91 -0.26 13.64
C ILE A 424 27.99 -1.27 13.24
N SER A 425 27.92 -2.46 13.81
CA SER A 425 28.70 -3.60 13.34
C SER A 425 27.79 -4.78 13.05
N PHE A 426 28.19 -5.58 12.06
CA PHE A 426 27.46 -6.78 11.66
C PHE A 426 28.35 -7.99 11.88
N SER A 427 27.78 -9.05 12.47
CA SER A 427 28.40 -10.37 12.55
C SER A 427 27.56 -11.38 11.74
N GLY A 428 28.22 -12.27 11.03
CA GLY A 428 27.61 -13.32 10.20
C GLY A 428 28.68 -14.07 9.43
N ASN A 429 28.31 -15.16 8.75
CA ASN A 429 29.22 -16.03 8.01
C ASN A 429 29.77 -15.42 6.69
N GLY A 430 29.41 -14.19 6.37
CA GLY A 430 29.98 -13.44 5.24
C GLY A 430 31.24 -12.71 5.68
N THR A 431 32.35 -12.97 5.00
CA THR A 431 33.64 -12.26 5.09
C THR A 431 33.49 -10.83 5.59
N THR A 432 34.22 -10.48 6.65
CA THR A 432 34.37 -9.15 7.24
C THR A 432 34.66 -8.09 6.18
N GLY A 433 33.61 -7.64 5.50
CA GLY A 433 33.66 -6.40 4.73
C GLY A 433 33.58 -5.26 5.74
N ILE A 434 34.65 -4.58 6.01
CA ILE A 434 34.64 -3.27 6.67
C ILE A 434 33.79 -2.37 5.77
N THR A 435 32.49 -2.24 6.09
CA THR A 435 31.66 -1.16 5.51
C THR A 435 32.23 0.14 6.04
N THR A 436 32.64 0.98 5.14
CA THR A 436 33.32 2.27 5.33
C THR A 436 32.79 3.01 6.54
N VAL A 437 33.60 3.16 7.56
CA VAL A 437 33.40 4.20 8.57
C VAL A 437 33.57 5.52 7.83
N ASN A 438 32.46 6.16 7.45
CA ASN A 438 32.50 7.54 6.98
C ASN A 438 32.76 8.44 8.19
N ASN A 439 34.01 8.45 8.62
CA ASN A 439 34.50 9.45 9.55
C ASN A 439 34.63 10.76 8.76
N ALA A 440 33.53 11.53 8.73
CA ALA A 440 33.49 12.84 8.05
C ALA A 440 34.51 13.84 8.62
N ASN A 441 35.25 13.47 9.67
CA ASN A 441 36.28 14.26 10.35
C ASN A 441 37.65 13.56 10.41
N ALA A 442 37.91 12.51 9.61
CA ALA A 442 39.27 12.06 9.46
C ALA A 442 40.02 13.17 8.69
N ALA A 443 40.66 14.03 9.43
CA ALA A 443 41.68 14.91 8.85
C ALA A 443 42.58 14.04 7.99
N ASN A 444 42.91 14.55 6.83
CA ASN A 444 43.76 13.92 5.82
C ASN A 444 45.20 13.88 6.37
N ASP A 445 45.46 13.04 7.39
CA ASP A 445 46.68 13.02 8.20
C ASP A 445 47.88 12.37 7.48
N GLY A 446 47.65 11.88 6.27
CA GLY A 446 48.71 11.24 5.49
C GLY A 446 49.22 9.91 6.02
N VAL A 447 48.60 9.36 7.07
CA VAL A 447 49.03 8.12 7.72
C VAL A 447 48.83 6.93 6.78
N MET A 448 49.82 6.07 6.69
CA MET A 448 49.82 4.84 5.91
C MET A 448 49.73 3.61 6.79
N TYR A 449 48.98 2.62 6.32
CA TYR A 449 48.80 1.33 6.98
C TYR A 449 49.19 0.17 6.03
N ASN A 450 49.73 -0.91 6.60
CA ASN A 450 49.91 -2.17 5.88
C ASN A 450 48.55 -2.90 5.76
N LEU A 451 48.56 -4.05 5.07
CA LEU A 451 47.33 -4.86 4.90
C LEU A 451 46.81 -5.48 6.20
N GLN A 452 47.62 -5.54 7.24
CA GLN A 452 47.23 -6.00 8.57
C GLN A 452 46.66 -4.84 9.46
N GLY A 453 46.53 -3.62 8.91
CA GLY A 453 46.03 -2.46 9.63
C GLY A 453 47.04 -1.80 10.58
N GLN A 454 48.30 -2.17 10.50
CA GLN A 454 49.36 -1.56 11.33
C GLN A 454 49.85 -0.28 10.65
N ARG A 455 50.07 0.78 11.42
CA ARG A 455 50.62 2.04 10.96
C ARG A 455 52.07 1.81 10.51
N ILE A 456 52.43 2.32 9.33
CA ILE A 456 53.77 2.20 8.75
C ILE A 456 54.39 3.59 8.54
N GLY A 457 55.69 3.69 8.71
CA GLY A 457 56.47 4.92 8.48
C GLY A 457 56.97 5.10 7.08
N GLU A 458 57.64 6.24 6.87
CA GLU A 458 58.32 6.53 5.60
C GLU A 458 59.42 5.51 5.35
N GLY A 459 59.48 4.96 4.10
CA GLY A 459 60.44 3.92 3.72
C GLY A 459 59.85 2.52 3.57
N HIS A 460 58.60 2.31 3.90
CA HIS A 460 57.93 1.03 3.62
C HIS A 460 57.76 0.81 2.11
N ARG A 461 58.11 -0.40 1.65
CA ARG A 461 57.92 -0.84 0.21
C ARG A 461 56.84 -1.89 0.18
N GLY A 462 56.01 -1.82 -0.84
CA GLY A 462 54.92 -2.79 -1.05
C GLY A 462 53.55 -2.14 -1.06
N LEU A 463 52.50 -2.96 -0.84
CA LEU A 463 51.11 -2.53 -0.87
C LEU A 463 50.71 -1.87 0.47
N VAL A 464 50.24 -0.62 0.41
CA VAL A 464 49.82 0.18 1.57
C VAL A 464 48.44 0.74 1.37
N ILE A 465 47.77 1.06 2.48
CA ILE A 465 46.49 1.77 2.51
C ILE A 465 46.78 3.17 3.04
N LYS A 466 46.42 4.19 2.24
CA LYS A 466 46.46 5.61 2.65
C LYS A 466 45.13 6.25 2.26
N ASN A 467 44.52 6.96 3.20
CA ASN A 467 43.22 7.62 2.99
C ASN A 467 42.15 6.66 2.38
N GLY A 468 42.09 5.42 2.86
CA GLY A 468 41.16 4.41 2.41
C GLY A 468 41.42 3.82 1.00
N ARG A 469 42.53 4.20 0.35
CA ARG A 469 42.91 3.72 -0.98
C ARG A 469 44.20 2.88 -0.92
N LYS A 470 44.29 1.88 -1.80
CA LYS A 470 45.51 1.02 -1.95
C LYS A 470 46.51 1.67 -2.87
N TYR A 471 47.78 1.68 -2.46
CA TYR A 471 48.92 2.18 -3.25
C TYR A 471 50.04 1.14 -3.18
N VAL A 472 50.84 1.10 -4.23
CA VAL A 472 52.10 0.34 -4.24
C VAL A 472 53.26 1.34 -4.13
N ILE A 473 54.02 1.24 -3.06
CA ILE A 473 55.25 2.02 -2.88
C ILE A 473 56.38 1.15 -3.37
N LYS A 474 57.08 1.64 -4.40
CA LYS A 474 58.22 0.96 -5.04
C LYS A 474 59.53 1.18 -4.31
#